data_6e9f964d85933740654e57d6784304f7
#
_entry.id   6e9f964d85933740654e57d6784304f7
#
_cell.length_a   1.000
_cell.length_b   1.000
_cell.length_c   1.000
_cell.angle_alpha   90.00
_cell.angle_beta   90.00
_cell.angle_gamma   90.00
#
_symmetry.space_group_name_H-M   'P 1'
#
loop_
_entity.id
_entity.type
_entity.pdbx_description
1 polymer ?
#
loop_
_entity_poly.entity_id
_entity_poly.type
_entity_poly.pdbx_seq_one_letter_code
_entity_poly.pdbx_strand_id
1 'polypeptide(L)'
;QGKGFANTIWNAFRLVTGWQIDDSLEQTEVSKIAIDWFDAKFQTVLAEIEDHFSKYRLSDALMAIYKLVWDDFASWFLEMVKPSYGQPIDKKTYDAVIEAFENNLKLLHPFMPFLTEEIWQHITERTSEEALIIAKWPDTKNINEKLIEDFSMITDIVSGIRTIRKEKNISF
;
A
#
# COMPACT_ATOMS: atom_id res chain seq x y z
N GLN A 1 -14.25 -13.79 3.62
CA GLN A 1 -13.37 -12.78 2.99
C GLN A 1 -12.67 -11.87 4.03
N GLY A 2 -13.36 -11.36 5.05
CA GLY A 2 -12.78 -10.41 6.02
C GLY A 2 -11.57 -10.93 6.79
N LYS A 3 -11.55 -12.19 7.23
CA LYS A 3 -10.41 -12.78 7.95
C LYS A 3 -9.15 -12.86 7.10
N GLY A 4 -9.27 -13.19 5.80
CA GLY A 4 -8.14 -13.21 4.87
C GLY A 4 -7.54 -11.82 4.66
N PHE A 5 -8.39 -10.80 4.54
CA PHE A 5 -7.98 -9.42 4.38
C PHE A 5 -7.24 -8.88 5.61
N ALA A 6 -7.78 -9.11 6.81
CA ALA A 6 -7.11 -8.75 8.06
C ALA A 6 -5.72 -9.41 8.20
N ASN A 7 -5.62 -10.69 7.84
CA ASN A 7 -4.34 -11.40 7.83
C ASN A 7 -3.34 -10.81 6.83
N THR A 8 -3.79 -10.37 5.66
CA THR A 8 -2.91 -9.73 4.66
C THR A 8 -2.34 -8.43 5.20
N ILE A 9 -3.16 -7.58 5.82
CA ILE A 9 -2.71 -6.32 6.41
C ILE A 9 -1.71 -6.59 7.55
N TRP A 10 -2.02 -7.55 8.42
CA TRP A 10 -1.13 -7.94 9.52
C TRP A 10 0.20 -8.50 9.03
N ASN A 11 0.18 -9.33 7.99
CA ASN A 11 1.40 -9.88 7.40
C ASN A 11 2.23 -8.79 6.70
N ALA A 12 1.59 -7.83 6.03
CA ALA A 12 2.28 -6.67 5.46
C ALA A 12 2.97 -5.84 6.56
N PHE A 13 2.29 -5.60 7.68
CA PHE A 13 2.86 -4.93 8.84
C PHE A 13 4.10 -5.67 9.36
N ARG A 14 4.01 -6.97 9.60
CA ARG A 14 5.15 -7.77 10.06
C ARG A 14 6.30 -7.81 9.06
N LEU A 15 6.00 -7.82 7.77
CA LEU A 15 7.01 -7.77 6.73
C LEU A 15 7.80 -6.46 6.79
N VAL A 16 7.11 -5.33 6.78
CA VAL A 16 7.71 -4.00 6.74
C VAL A 16 8.51 -3.71 8.01
N THR A 17 7.95 -3.99 9.18
CA THR A 17 8.63 -3.76 10.46
C THR A 17 9.80 -4.72 10.72
N GLY A 18 9.90 -5.81 9.97
CA GLY A 18 11.03 -6.76 10.02
C GLY A 18 12.22 -6.36 9.15
N TRP A 19 12.11 -5.33 8.31
CA TRP A 19 13.22 -4.91 7.47
C TRP A 19 14.30 -4.18 8.27
N GLN A 20 15.56 -4.45 7.91
CA GLN A 20 16.70 -3.71 8.43
C GLN A 20 16.92 -2.46 7.59
N ILE A 21 17.13 -1.31 8.25
CA ILE A 21 17.35 -0.03 7.58
C ILE A 21 18.85 0.27 7.56
N ASP A 22 19.35 0.74 6.43
CA ASP A 22 20.71 1.25 6.29
C ASP A 22 20.69 2.65 5.68
N ASP A 23 21.01 3.65 6.51
CA ASP A 23 21.01 5.06 6.14
C ASP A 23 22.09 5.40 5.10
N SER A 24 23.08 4.53 4.90
CA SER A 24 24.17 4.74 3.94
C SER A 24 23.76 4.32 2.51
N LEU A 25 22.66 3.59 2.35
CA LEU A 25 22.17 3.15 1.04
C LEU A 25 21.45 4.28 0.31
N GLU A 26 21.73 4.38 -0.99
CA GLU A 26 20.98 5.24 -1.88
C GLU A 26 19.69 4.57 -2.36
N GLN A 27 18.63 5.37 -2.48
CA GLN A 27 17.37 4.90 -3.04
C GLN A 27 17.52 4.51 -4.51
N THR A 28 17.05 3.33 -4.87
CA THR A 28 17.09 2.85 -6.24
C THR A 28 16.06 3.55 -7.14
N GLU A 29 16.31 3.62 -8.45
CA GLU A 29 15.33 4.16 -9.42
C GLU A 29 14.03 3.33 -9.42
N VAL A 30 14.13 2.01 -9.25
CA VAL A 30 12.96 1.15 -9.17
C VAL A 30 12.09 1.52 -7.96
N SER A 31 12.70 1.76 -6.80
CA SER A 31 11.99 2.19 -5.60
C SER A 31 11.32 3.55 -5.79
N LYS A 32 12.00 4.52 -6.43
CA LYS A 32 11.42 5.84 -6.73
C LYS A 32 10.18 5.71 -7.62
N ILE A 33 10.30 4.97 -8.72
CA ILE A 33 9.19 4.76 -9.66
C ILE A 33 8.01 4.07 -8.97
N ALA A 34 8.29 3.06 -8.12
CA ALA A 34 7.26 2.35 -7.39
C ALA A 34 6.52 3.26 -6.38
N ILE A 35 7.25 4.14 -5.70
CA ILE A 35 6.68 5.12 -4.75
C ILE A 35 5.82 6.14 -5.50
N ASP A 36 6.32 6.72 -6.58
CA ASP A 36 5.58 7.69 -7.39
C ASP A 36 4.31 7.07 -7.99
N TRP A 37 4.41 5.82 -8.48
CA TRP A 37 3.25 5.09 -8.98
C TRP A 37 2.22 4.84 -7.88
N PHE A 38 2.65 4.37 -6.70
CA PHE A 38 1.70 4.09 -5.63
C PHE A 38 1.05 5.37 -5.10
N ASP A 39 1.79 6.49 -4.97
CA ASP A 39 1.21 7.78 -4.60
C ASP A 39 0.15 8.22 -5.61
N ALA A 40 0.43 8.15 -6.92
CA ALA A 40 -0.54 8.48 -7.96
C ALA A 40 -1.79 7.59 -7.89
N LYS A 41 -1.60 6.28 -7.66
CA LYS A 41 -2.70 5.32 -7.50
C LYS A 41 -3.53 5.61 -6.26
N PHE A 42 -2.86 5.88 -5.13
CA PHE A 42 -3.50 6.27 -3.89
C PHE A 42 -4.37 7.52 -4.07
N GLN A 43 -3.85 8.56 -4.73
CA GLN A 43 -4.59 9.81 -4.98
C GLN A 43 -5.84 9.58 -5.85
N THR A 44 -5.74 8.73 -6.87
CA THR A 44 -6.88 8.37 -7.72
C THR A 44 -7.97 7.68 -6.89
N VAL A 45 -7.59 6.71 -6.07
CA VAL A 45 -8.54 5.95 -5.25
C VAL A 45 -9.09 6.83 -4.12
N LEU A 46 -8.29 7.73 -3.53
CA LEU A 46 -8.75 8.69 -2.52
C LEU A 46 -9.89 9.56 -3.06
N ALA A 47 -9.75 10.11 -4.27
CA ALA A 47 -10.81 10.89 -4.92
C ALA A 47 -12.08 10.06 -5.16
N GLU A 48 -11.94 8.78 -5.57
CA GLU A 48 -13.05 7.85 -5.74
C GLU A 48 -13.77 7.58 -4.40
N ILE A 49 -13.01 7.37 -3.32
CA ILE A 49 -13.56 7.12 -1.97
C ILE A 49 -14.33 8.34 -1.48
N GLU A 50 -13.79 9.54 -1.67
CA GLU A 50 -14.47 10.80 -1.26
C GLU A 50 -15.78 11.00 -2.02
N ASP A 51 -15.81 10.70 -3.34
CA ASP A 51 -17.04 10.71 -4.11
C ASP A 51 -18.06 9.68 -3.58
N HIS A 52 -17.63 8.47 -3.26
CA HIS A 52 -18.50 7.45 -2.68
C HIS A 52 -19.05 7.88 -1.31
N PHE A 53 -18.22 8.43 -0.44
CA PHE A 53 -18.65 8.91 0.87
C PHE A 53 -19.66 10.07 0.73
N SER A 54 -19.43 11.01 -0.20
CA SER A 54 -20.36 12.13 -0.46
C SER A 54 -21.74 11.65 -0.90
N LYS A 55 -21.82 10.47 -1.53
CA LYS A 55 -23.04 9.83 -2.03
C LYS A 55 -23.58 8.72 -1.11
N TYR A 56 -23.02 8.57 0.09
CA TYR A 56 -23.36 7.51 1.06
C TYR A 56 -23.20 6.08 0.54
N ARG A 57 -22.29 5.87 -0.43
CA ARG A 57 -21.98 4.56 -1.03
C ARG A 57 -20.87 3.84 -0.26
N LEU A 58 -21.15 3.47 0.98
CA LEU A 58 -20.13 2.90 1.88
C LEU A 58 -19.56 1.56 1.38
N SER A 59 -20.38 0.74 0.73
CA SER A 59 -19.91 -0.53 0.16
C SER A 59 -18.95 -0.33 -1.00
N ASP A 60 -19.19 0.67 -1.85
CA ASP A 60 -18.32 0.98 -2.99
C ASP A 60 -17.01 1.58 -2.49
N ALA A 61 -17.06 2.47 -1.50
CA ALA A 61 -15.86 2.99 -0.83
C ALA A 61 -15.02 1.87 -0.22
N LEU A 62 -15.65 0.93 0.51
CA LEU A 62 -14.93 -0.21 1.08
C LEU A 62 -14.29 -1.10 0.00
N MET A 63 -14.95 -1.32 -1.13
CA MET A 63 -14.40 -2.11 -2.23
C MET A 63 -13.22 -1.41 -2.91
N ALA A 64 -13.26 -0.08 -3.06
CA ALA A 64 -12.14 0.70 -3.58
C ALA A 64 -10.93 0.61 -2.63
N ILE A 65 -11.13 0.77 -1.32
CA ILE A 65 -10.10 0.62 -0.30
C ILE A 65 -9.54 -0.82 -0.30
N TYR A 66 -10.40 -1.82 -0.39
CA TYR A 66 -9.99 -3.22 -0.43
C TYR A 66 -9.04 -3.51 -1.59
N LYS A 67 -9.38 -3.05 -2.81
CA LYS A 67 -8.52 -3.20 -3.98
C LYS A 67 -7.19 -2.47 -3.82
N LEU A 68 -7.22 -1.22 -3.35
CA LEU A 68 -6.01 -0.44 -3.12
C LEU A 68 -5.05 -1.17 -2.15
N VAL A 69 -5.56 -1.70 -1.06
CA VAL A 69 -4.72 -2.34 -0.03
C VAL A 69 -4.28 -3.74 -0.44
N TRP A 70 -5.19 -4.54 -0.99
CA TRP A 70 -4.88 -5.92 -1.36
C TRP A 70 -4.07 -6.03 -2.64
N ASP A 71 -4.54 -5.38 -3.70
CA ASP A 71 -3.92 -5.51 -5.02
C ASP A 71 -2.76 -4.52 -5.18
N ASP A 72 -3.02 -3.23 -5.05
CA ASP A 72 -2.02 -2.21 -5.39
C ASP A 72 -0.92 -2.11 -4.33
N PHE A 73 -1.27 -2.07 -3.04
CA PHE A 73 -0.28 -1.95 -1.97
C PHE A 73 0.44 -3.27 -1.68
N ALA A 74 -0.30 -4.32 -1.29
CA ALA A 74 0.32 -5.55 -0.81
C ALA A 74 0.90 -6.41 -1.96
N SER A 75 0.19 -6.50 -3.11
CA SER A 75 0.60 -7.41 -4.19
C SER A 75 1.57 -6.79 -5.19
N TRP A 76 1.59 -5.44 -5.32
CA TRP A 76 2.48 -4.76 -6.26
C TRP A 76 3.49 -3.87 -5.56
N PHE A 77 3.06 -2.86 -4.82
CA PHE A 77 3.96 -1.87 -4.24
C PHE A 77 5.01 -2.50 -3.31
N LEU A 78 4.57 -3.28 -2.33
CA LEU A 78 5.49 -3.93 -1.39
C LEU A 78 6.43 -4.91 -2.09
N GLU A 79 5.97 -5.64 -3.12
CA GLU A 79 6.83 -6.54 -3.89
C GLU A 79 7.93 -5.81 -4.68
N MET A 80 7.65 -4.61 -5.16
CA MET A 80 8.62 -3.80 -5.90
C MET A 80 9.68 -3.15 -5.01
N VAL A 81 9.29 -2.72 -3.79
CA VAL A 81 10.17 -1.98 -2.88
C VAL A 81 10.86 -2.87 -1.86
N LYS A 82 10.39 -4.11 -1.64
CA LYS A 82 10.99 -4.99 -0.64
C LYS A 82 12.46 -5.26 -0.94
N PRO A 83 13.34 -5.21 0.08
CA PRO A 83 14.73 -5.56 -0.10
C PRO A 83 14.88 -7.06 -0.44
N SER A 84 15.97 -7.42 -1.11
CA SER A 84 16.34 -8.85 -1.29
C SER A 84 16.49 -9.52 0.07
N TYR A 85 16.27 -10.83 0.10
CA TYR A 85 16.34 -11.59 1.36
C TYR A 85 17.66 -11.38 2.09
N GLY A 86 17.57 -10.97 3.37
CA GLY A 86 18.74 -10.71 4.21
C GLY A 86 19.50 -9.42 3.89
N GLN A 87 18.99 -8.59 2.98
CA GLN A 87 19.58 -7.28 2.68
C GLN A 87 18.79 -6.16 3.37
N PRO A 88 19.46 -5.08 3.76
CA PRO A 88 18.78 -3.89 4.29
C PRO A 88 18.09 -3.08 3.18
N ILE A 89 17.17 -2.22 3.61
CA ILE A 89 16.50 -1.23 2.76
C ILE A 89 17.07 0.17 3.05
N ASP A 90 17.11 1.02 2.03
CA ASP A 90 17.44 2.42 2.23
C ASP A 90 16.35 3.15 3.02
N LYS A 91 16.77 4.13 3.83
CA LYS A 91 15.85 4.85 4.71
C LYS A 91 14.75 5.61 3.97
N LYS A 92 15.05 6.21 2.80
CA LYS A 92 14.06 6.99 2.04
C LYS A 92 12.91 6.12 1.53
N THR A 93 13.26 4.93 1.01
CA THR A 93 12.25 3.95 0.59
C THR A 93 11.46 3.44 1.78
N TYR A 94 12.13 3.13 2.90
CA TYR A 94 11.45 2.69 4.11
C TYR A 94 10.44 3.72 4.62
N ASP A 95 10.86 4.98 4.77
CA ASP A 95 9.99 6.07 5.24
C ASP A 95 8.77 6.25 4.32
N ALA A 96 8.95 6.18 3.00
CA ALA A 96 7.85 6.25 2.03
C ALA A 96 6.88 5.06 2.16
N VAL A 97 7.40 3.86 2.44
CA VAL A 97 6.56 2.67 2.69
C VAL A 97 5.74 2.84 3.96
N ILE A 98 6.34 3.36 5.04
CA ILE A 98 5.62 3.66 6.30
C ILE A 98 4.52 4.69 6.05
N GLU A 99 4.82 5.80 5.37
CA GLU A 99 3.82 6.82 5.03
C GLU A 99 2.66 6.23 4.21
N ALA A 100 2.96 5.43 3.19
CA ALA A 100 1.95 4.75 2.38
C ALA A 100 1.09 3.80 3.23
N PHE A 101 1.72 3.05 4.16
CA PHE A 101 1.01 2.16 5.07
C PHE A 101 0.07 2.93 5.99
N GLU A 102 0.56 3.99 6.63
CA GLU A 102 -0.21 4.85 7.51
C GLU A 102 -1.42 5.47 6.81
N ASN A 103 -1.25 5.92 5.56
CA ASN A 103 -2.35 6.45 4.76
C ASN A 103 -3.40 5.38 4.45
N ASN A 104 -2.99 4.13 4.15
CA ASN A 104 -3.91 3.01 4.00
C ASN A 104 -4.67 2.69 5.31
N LEU A 105 -4.00 2.76 6.47
CA LEU A 105 -4.65 2.57 7.76
C LEU A 105 -5.73 3.62 8.03
N LYS A 106 -5.49 4.89 7.66
CA LYS A 106 -6.49 5.96 7.78
C LYS A 106 -7.75 5.66 6.97
N LEU A 107 -7.59 5.20 5.71
CA LEU A 107 -8.73 4.84 4.85
C LEU A 107 -9.50 3.63 5.39
N LEU A 108 -8.82 2.65 5.97
CA LEU A 108 -9.41 1.43 6.52
C LEU A 108 -10.07 1.63 7.87
N HIS A 109 -9.64 2.63 8.64
CA HIS A 109 -10.06 2.79 10.04
C HIS A 109 -11.59 2.83 10.25
N PRO A 110 -12.39 3.50 9.41
CA PRO A 110 -13.84 3.49 9.55
C PRO A 110 -14.48 2.09 9.48
N PHE A 111 -13.81 1.14 8.84
CA PHE A 111 -14.32 -0.22 8.60
C PHE A 111 -13.69 -1.28 9.50
N MET A 112 -12.47 -1.05 9.97
CA MET A 112 -11.70 -2.02 10.77
C MET A 112 -10.95 -1.32 11.93
N PRO A 113 -11.65 -0.61 12.82
CA PRO A 113 -11.03 0.31 13.79
C PRO A 113 -10.02 -0.38 14.72
N PHE A 114 -10.32 -1.59 15.20
CA PHE A 114 -9.44 -2.27 16.16
C PHE A 114 -8.11 -2.70 15.54
N LEU A 115 -8.15 -3.33 14.37
CA LEU A 115 -6.94 -3.80 13.68
C LEU A 115 -6.06 -2.64 13.25
N THR A 116 -6.67 -1.61 12.68
CA THR A 116 -5.93 -0.45 12.17
C THR A 116 -5.32 0.37 13.29
N GLU A 117 -6.01 0.54 14.43
CA GLU A 117 -5.46 1.20 15.61
C GLU A 117 -4.28 0.40 16.18
N GLU A 118 -4.40 -0.91 16.31
CA GLU A 118 -3.32 -1.78 16.80
C GLU A 118 -2.06 -1.64 15.96
N ILE A 119 -2.19 -1.69 14.63
CA ILE A 119 -1.05 -1.50 13.73
C ILE A 119 -0.52 -0.07 13.81
N TRP A 120 -1.39 0.93 13.87
CA TRP A 120 -1.03 2.34 13.95
C TRP A 120 -0.15 2.64 15.17
N GLN A 121 -0.46 2.07 16.32
CA GLN A 121 0.32 2.25 17.55
C GLN A 121 1.69 1.56 17.53
N HIS A 122 1.87 0.56 16.65
CA HIS A 122 3.09 -0.25 16.61
C HIS A 122 3.98 -0.01 15.38
N ILE A 123 3.46 0.63 14.34
CA ILE A 123 4.22 0.86 13.09
C ILE A 123 5.25 1.97 13.24
N THR A 124 4.98 2.94 14.09
CA THR A 124 5.86 4.05 14.50
C THR A 124 5.68 4.31 15.99
N GLU A 125 6.69 4.87 16.64
CA GLU A 125 6.58 5.27 18.06
C GLU A 125 5.55 6.42 18.17
N ARG A 126 4.55 6.23 19.03
CA ARG A 126 3.47 7.19 19.29
C ARG A 126 3.13 7.25 20.76
N THR A 127 2.60 8.39 21.17
CA THR A 127 1.98 8.53 22.49
C THR A 127 0.54 8.02 22.45
N SER A 128 -0.01 7.73 23.63
CA SER A 128 -1.42 7.30 23.75
C SER A 128 -2.45 8.35 23.29
N GLU A 129 -2.01 9.60 23.09
CA GLU A 129 -2.86 10.71 22.62
C GLU A 129 -2.91 10.81 21.09
N GLU A 130 -2.07 10.05 20.38
CA GLU A 130 -1.97 10.05 18.91
C GLU A 130 -2.75 8.89 18.29
N ALA A 131 -3.99 8.69 18.73
CA ALA A 131 -4.88 7.65 18.20
C ALA A 131 -5.23 7.90 16.73
N LEU A 132 -5.39 6.82 15.96
CA LEU A 132 -5.72 6.90 14.52
C LEU A 132 -7.06 7.60 14.26
N ILE A 133 -8.04 7.45 15.15
CA ILE A 133 -9.36 8.08 15.03
C ILE A 133 -9.32 9.62 14.96
N ILE A 134 -8.28 10.24 15.52
CA ILE A 134 -8.09 11.70 15.47
C ILE A 134 -7.05 12.12 14.44
N ALA A 135 -6.41 11.16 13.75
CA ALA A 135 -5.43 11.46 12.73
C ALA A 135 -6.09 12.19 11.54
N LYS A 136 -5.34 13.16 10.97
CA LYS A 136 -5.82 13.89 9.80
C LYS A 136 -6.06 12.94 8.63
N TRP A 137 -7.23 13.07 7.98
CA TRP A 137 -7.53 12.41 6.73
C TRP A 137 -6.50 12.80 5.64
N PRO A 138 -6.10 11.88 4.76
CA PRO A 138 -5.13 12.20 3.72
C PRO A 138 -5.61 13.35 2.83
N ASP A 139 -4.70 14.27 2.49
CA ASP A 139 -5.01 15.37 1.57
C ASP A 139 -4.93 14.86 0.12
N THR A 140 -5.86 15.35 -0.72
CA THR A 140 -5.80 15.12 -2.16
C THR A 140 -4.68 15.92 -2.80
N LYS A 141 -3.94 15.30 -3.72
CA LYS A 141 -2.86 15.90 -4.51
C LYS A 141 -3.15 15.75 -6.00
N ASN A 142 -2.35 16.40 -6.84
CA ASN A 142 -2.42 16.19 -8.28
C ASN A 142 -2.09 14.74 -8.66
N ILE A 143 -2.88 14.18 -9.56
CA ILE A 143 -2.75 12.80 -10.03
C ILE A 143 -1.84 12.77 -11.26
N ASN A 144 -0.85 11.89 -11.26
CA ASN A 144 -0.05 11.60 -12.44
C ASN A 144 -0.71 10.47 -13.26
N GLU A 145 -1.69 10.83 -14.08
CA GLU A 145 -2.46 9.86 -14.89
C GLU A 145 -1.57 9.07 -15.85
N LYS A 146 -0.59 9.72 -16.45
CA LYS A 146 0.35 9.05 -17.38
C LYS A 146 1.12 7.92 -16.70
N LEU A 147 1.60 8.13 -15.49
CA LEU A 147 2.33 7.11 -14.75
C LEU A 147 1.42 5.89 -14.43
N ILE A 148 0.15 6.15 -14.14
CA ILE A 148 -0.84 5.08 -13.91
C ILE A 148 -1.08 4.27 -15.18
N GLU A 149 -1.24 4.94 -16.34
CA GLU A 149 -1.42 4.29 -17.64
C GLU A 149 -0.20 3.45 -18.02
N ASP A 150 1.00 4.03 -17.95
CA ASP A 150 2.26 3.33 -18.27
C ASP A 150 2.45 2.09 -17.39
N PHE A 151 2.13 2.20 -16.10
CA PHE A 151 2.23 1.09 -15.16
C PHE A 151 1.15 0.01 -15.40
N SER A 152 -0.04 0.40 -15.82
CA SER A 152 -1.11 -0.54 -16.19
C SER A 152 -0.66 -1.50 -17.30
N MET A 153 0.03 -0.99 -18.32
CA MET A 153 0.59 -1.84 -19.38
C MET A 153 1.61 -2.85 -18.83
N ILE A 154 2.45 -2.44 -17.87
CA ILE A 154 3.43 -3.34 -17.24
C ILE A 154 2.72 -4.43 -16.46
N THR A 155 1.71 -4.09 -15.67
CA THR A 155 0.95 -5.06 -14.87
C THR A 155 0.20 -6.06 -15.74
N ASP A 156 -0.34 -5.63 -16.88
CA ASP A 156 -1.02 -6.49 -17.84
C ASP A 156 -0.06 -7.48 -18.48
N ILE A 157 1.13 -7.03 -18.89
CA ILE A 157 2.19 -7.89 -19.45
C ILE A 157 2.62 -8.95 -18.41
N VAL A 158 2.92 -8.53 -17.17
CA VAL A 158 3.35 -9.44 -16.10
C VAL A 158 2.24 -10.44 -15.76
N SER A 159 0.99 -9.99 -15.71
CA SER A 159 -0.17 -10.87 -15.45
C SER A 159 -0.36 -11.88 -16.58
N GLY A 160 -0.21 -11.46 -17.82
CA GLY A 160 -0.23 -12.35 -19.00
C GLY A 160 0.87 -13.42 -18.93
N ILE A 161 2.12 -13.01 -18.60
CA ILE A 161 3.24 -13.96 -18.43
C ILE A 161 2.95 -14.96 -17.30
N ARG A 162 2.46 -14.48 -16.15
CA ARG A 162 2.09 -15.35 -15.01
C ARG A 162 1.01 -16.37 -15.40
N THR A 163 0.01 -15.94 -16.16
CA THR A 163 -1.06 -16.81 -16.66
C THR A 163 -0.51 -17.90 -17.58
N ILE A 164 0.31 -17.53 -18.57
CA ILE A 164 0.93 -18.48 -19.51
C ILE A 164 1.81 -19.50 -18.74
N ARG A 165 2.61 -19.04 -17.78
CA ARG A 165 3.45 -19.92 -16.95
C ARG A 165 2.59 -20.91 -16.16
N LYS A 166 1.50 -20.44 -15.55
CA LYS A 166 0.55 -21.30 -14.82
C LYS A 166 -0.07 -22.37 -15.73
N GLU A 167 -0.56 -21.96 -16.91
CA GLU A 167 -1.17 -22.87 -17.89
C GLU A 167 -0.17 -23.92 -18.42
N LYS A 168 1.08 -23.55 -18.57
CA LYS A 168 2.16 -24.44 -19.04
C LYS A 168 2.90 -25.18 -17.93
N ASN A 169 2.47 -25.06 -16.66
CA ASN A 169 3.12 -25.65 -15.50
C ASN A 169 4.62 -25.31 -15.40
N ILE A 170 5.02 -24.11 -15.81
CA ILE A 170 6.39 -23.63 -15.70
C ILE A 170 6.58 -23.04 -14.30
N SER A 171 7.46 -23.66 -13.49
CA SER A 171 7.77 -23.14 -12.14
C SER A 171 8.48 -21.79 -12.19
N PHE A 172 8.44 -21.07 -11.06
CA PHE A 172 9.19 -19.82 -10.86
C PHE A 172 10.68 -20.12 -10.61
#